data_a44984ec3935a42d507ec1c2fcbf98ea
#
_entry.id   a44984ec3935a42d507ec1c2fcbf98ea
#
_cell.length_a   1.000
_cell.length_b   1.000
_cell.length_c   1.000
_cell.angle_alpha   90.00
_cell.angle_beta   90.00
_cell.angle_gamma   90.00
#
_symmetry.space_group_name_H-M   'P 1'
#
loop_
_entity.id
_entity.type
_entity.pdbx_description
1 polymer ?
#
loop_
_entity_poly.entity_id
_entity_poly.type
_entity_poly.pdbx_seq_one_letter_code
_entity_poly.pdbx_strand_id
1 'polypeptide(L)'
;VCKHKLNFAGSEIQVTGYVLPSEKEFSSRAAFELASGIKLWNQSQGFYVYRNNRLIRWGGWLTVKAVDEHTKLARIALEISSELDSYFQLNVAKSSLTLPIELKRLLKPIATDVSGRANKRYRAKLDPLDLGKLPGRGSVVIATTRRKLTAVALAGTLETLAKAHSKEKQLEELKALVKSATPDIAEEIGW
;
A
#
# COMPACT_ATOMS: atom_id res chain seq x y z
N VAL A 1 7.49 -9.09 4.99
CA VAL A 1 8.11 -8.39 6.12
C VAL A 1 9.39 -9.12 6.50
N CYS A 2 10.50 -8.41 6.65
CA CYS A 2 11.75 -8.95 7.18
C CYS A 2 12.18 -8.12 8.39
N LYS A 3 12.63 -8.78 9.45
CA LYS A 3 13.06 -8.14 10.70
C LYS A 3 14.53 -8.40 10.93
N HIS A 4 15.27 -7.36 11.29
CA HIS A 4 16.69 -7.41 11.62
C HIS A 4 16.93 -6.66 12.92
N LYS A 5 17.93 -7.09 13.65
CA LYS A 5 18.47 -6.41 14.83
C LYS A 5 19.92 -6.03 14.55
N LEU A 6 20.25 -4.78 14.71
CA LEU A 6 21.60 -4.26 14.53
C LEU A 6 22.11 -3.69 15.85
N ASN A 7 23.36 -3.96 16.16
CA ASN A 7 24.05 -3.30 17.28
C ASN A 7 24.85 -2.13 16.74
N PHE A 8 24.57 -0.95 17.28
CA PHE A 8 25.28 0.28 16.94
C PHE A 8 25.52 1.11 18.19
N ALA A 9 26.78 1.49 18.44
CA ALA A 9 27.20 2.27 19.60
C ALA A 9 26.71 1.69 20.96
N GLY A 10 26.68 0.36 21.08
CA GLY A 10 26.24 -0.34 22.30
C GLY A 10 24.72 -0.47 22.46
N SER A 11 23.91 0.10 21.56
CA SER A 11 22.45 0.02 21.62
C SER A 11 21.90 -0.85 20.48
N GLU A 12 20.80 -1.58 20.73
CA GLU A 12 20.10 -2.36 19.73
C GLU A 12 19.17 -1.46 18.91
N ILE A 13 19.30 -1.55 17.58
CA ILE A 13 18.42 -0.89 16.62
C ILE A 13 17.56 -1.97 15.94
N GLN A 14 16.25 -1.82 16.00
CA GLN A 14 15.33 -2.69 15.27
C GLN A 14 15.08 -2.14 13.87
N VAL A 15 15.24 -3.00 12.87
CA VAL A 15 15.03 -2.65 11.46
C VAL A 15 14.00 -3.60 10.88
N THR A 16 12.88 -3.06 10.42
CA THR A 16 11.81 -3.86 9.81
C THR A 16 11.58 -3.42 8.37
N GLY A 17 11.84 -4.32 7.43
CA GLY A 17 11.60 -4.11 6.01
C GLY A 17 10.21 -4.57 5.58
N TYR A 18 9.52 -3.73 4.81
CA TYR A 18 8.21 -3.98 4.24
C TYR A 18 8.25 -3.83 2.73
N VAL A 19 7.58 -4.72 2.03
CA VAL A 19 7.27 -4.57 0.61
C VAL A 19 5.77 -4.43 0.48
N LEU A 20 5.33 -3.25 0.05
CA LEU A 20 3.91 -2.93 -0.13
C LEU A 20 3.34 -3.65 -1.36
N PRO A 21 2.01 -3.84 -1.43
CA PRO A 21 1.35 -4.38 -2.60
C PRO A 21 1.61 -3.53 -3.86
N SER A 22 1.66 -4.18 -5.02
CA SER A 22 1.72 -3.51 -6.32
C SER A 22 0.37 -2.92 -6.70
N GLU A 23 0.32 -2.03 -7.68
CA GLU A 23 -0.92 -1.40 -8.17
C GLU A 23 -2.00 -2.44 -8.54
N LYS A 24 -1.58 -3.56 -9.15
CA LYS A 24 -2.46 -4.64 -9.57
C LYS A 24 -3.15 -5.40 -8.43
N GLU A 25 -2.64 -5.27 -7.21
CA GLU A 25 -3.17 -5.91 -6.01
C GLU A 25 -4.18 -5.03 -5.25
N PHE A 26 -4.38 -3.79 -5.70
CA PHE A 26 -5.40 -2.89 -5.16
C PHE A 26 -6.72 -3.05 -5.91
N SER A 27 -7.83 -2.72 -5.25
CA SER A 27 -9.18 -2.75 -5.82
C SER A 27 -9.37 -1.75 -6.97
N SER A 28 -8.59 -0.67 -6.98
CA SER A 28 -8.62 0.35 -8.04
C SER A 28 -7.32 1.16 -8.03
N ARG A 29 -7.05 1.84 -9.15
CA ARG A 29 -5.95 2.79 -9.25
C ARG A 29 -6.08 3.93 -8.23
N ALA A 30 -7.29 4.43 -8.00
CA ALA A 30 -7.54 5.46 -6.99
C ALA A 30 -7.18 4.98 -5.58
N ALA A 31 -7.49 3.72 -5.23
CA ALA A 31 -7.08 3.13 -3.95
C ALA A 31 -5.55 3.01 -3.83
N PHE A 32 -4.86 2.65 -4.91
CA PHE A 32 -3.41 2.62 -4.94
C PHE A 32 -2.79 4.01 -4.76
N GLU A 33 -3.31 5.01 -5.46
CA GLU A 33 -2.84 6.40 -5.33
C GLU A 33 -3.09 6.94 -3.92
N LEU A 34 -4.26 6.68 -3.33
CA LEU A 34 -4.56 7.06 -1.95
C LEU A 34 -3.59 6.41 -0.94
N ALA A 35 -3.20 5.16 -1.15
CA ALA A 35 -2.25 4.44 -0.30
C ALA A 35 -0.81 4.99 -0.39
N SER A 36 -0.49 5.80 -1.41
CA SER A 36 0.83 6.44 -1.54
C SER A 36 1.11 7.47 -0.44
N GLY A 37 0.05 8.03 0.16
CA GLY A 37 0.15 9.13 1.11
C GLY A 37 0.49 10.47 0.44
N ILE A 38 0.84 11.47 1.27
CA ILE A 38 1.02 12.88 0.85
C ILE A 38 2.15 13.06 -0.19
N LYS A 39 3.21 12.26 -0.10
CA LYS A 39 4.43 12.42 -0.93
C LYS A 39 4.48 11.52 -2.16
N LEU A 40 3.39 10.91 -2.57
CA LEU A 40 3.37 9.96 -3.67
C LEU A 40 4.33 8.76 -3.48
N TRP A 41 4.18 7.73 -4.31
CA TRP A 41 4.92 6.46 -4.18
C TRP A 41 6.44 6.62 -4.21
N ASN A 42 6.96 7.44 -5.13
CA ASN A 42 8.40 7.57 -5.33
C ASN A 42 9.10 8.29 -4.18
N GLN A 43 8.46 9.27 -3.57
CA GLN A 43 9.05 10.00 -2.46
C GLN A 43 8.84 9.32 -1.11
N SER A 44 7.84 8.42 -1.03
CA SER A 44 7.52 7.67 0.18
C SER A 44 8.35 6.41 0.36
N GLN A 45 9.16 5.99 -0.64
CA GLN A 45 10.04 4.83 -0.51
C GLN A 45 11.20 5.09 0.46
N GLY A 46 11.74 4.04 1.06
CA GLY A 46 12.94 4.11 1.88
C GLY A 46 12.68 4.06 3.38
N PHE A 47 13.43 4.85 4.14
CA PHE A 47 13.45 4.77 5.60
C PHE A 47 12.34 5.58 6.27
N TYR A 48 11.79 4.98 7.33
CA TYR A 48 10.86 5.55 8.30
C TYR A 48 11.51 5.44 9.66
N VAL A 49 12.03 6.54 10.19
CA VAL A 49 12.79 6.54 11.43
C VAL A 49 11.89 6.91 12.60
N TYR A 50 11.80 5.99 13.53
CA TYR A 50 11.05 6.14 14.77
C TYR A 50 12.03 6.31 15.94
N ARG A 51 11.75 7.25 16.83
CA ARG A 51 12.45 7.45 18.09
C ARG A 51 11.44 7.31 19.21
N ASN A 52 11.64 6.33 20.08
CA ASN A 52 10.69 6.02 21.17
C ASN A 52 9.23 5.98 20.65
N ASN A 53 8.97 5.18 19.61
CA ASN A 53 7.68 5.02 18.94
C ASN A 53 7.12 6.28 18.24
N ARG A 54 7.87 7.40 18.21
CA ARG A 54 7.48 8.60 17.49
C ARG A 54 8.19 8.68 16.14
N LEU A 55 7.42 8.80 15.05
CA LEU A 55 7.96 9.00 13.71
C LEU A 55 8.62 10.39 13.62
N ILE A 56 9.92 10.44 13.38
CA ILE A 56 10.71 11.68 13.28
C ILE A 56 11.12 11.99 11.82
N ARG A 57 11.25 10.96 11.00
CA ARG A 57 11.59 11.12 9.59
C ARG A 57 10.92 10.04 8.77
N TRP A 58 10.42 10.37 7.60
CA TRP A 58 9.80 9.42 6.70
C TRP A 58 10.12 9.67 5.23
N GLY A 59 10.31 8.59 4.50
CA GLY A 59 10.63 8.59 3.08
C GLY A 59 12.06 9.01 2.78
N GLY A 60 12.51 8.57 1.61
CA GLY A 60 13.89 8.75 1.15
C GLY A 60 14.86 7.71 1.73
N TRP A 61 15.99 7.56 1.07
CA TRP A 61 16.98 6.53 1.39
C TRP A 61 18.12 7.02 2.29
N LEU A 62 18.04 8.23 2.83
CA LEU A 62 19.04 8.83 3.73
C LEU A 62 20.50 8.67 3.22
N THR A 63 20.70 8.86 1.93
CA THR A 63 21.98 8.68 1.20
C THR A 63 22.56 7.25 1.20
N VAL A 64 21.81 6.25 1.68
CA VAL A 64 22.20 4.82 1.60
C VAL A 64 22.03 4.29 0.18
N LYS A 65 21.02 4.77 -0.53
CA LYS A 65 20.66 4.38 -1.90
C LYS A 65 20.03 5.56 -2.64
N ALA A 66 20.09 5.56 -3.97
CA ALA A 66 19.32 6.49 -4.80
C ALA A 66 17.84 6.09 -4.86
N VAL A 67 16.97 7.07 -5.10
CA VAL A 67 15.55 6.87 -5.37
C VAL A 67 15.39 6.24 -6.75
N ASP A 68 14.53 5.20 -6.84
CA ASP A 68 14.27 4.47 -8.07
C ASP A 68 12.78 4.08 -8.12
N GLU A 69 12.12 4.35 -9.23
CA GLU A 69 10.70 4.04 -9.41
C GLU A 69 10.37 2.56 -9.20
N HIS A 70 11.25 1.66 -9.63
CA HIS A 70 11.05 0.22 -9.50
C HIS A 70 11.11 -0.27 -8.04
N THR A 71 11.61 0.55 -7.13
CA THR A 71 11.69 0.25 -5.70
C THR A 71 10.69 1.03 -4.85
N LYS A 72 9.73 1.72 -5.48
CA LYS A 72 8.73 2.57 -4.82
C LYS A 72 7.84 1.85 -3.80
N LEU A 73 7.78 0.53 -3.82
CA LEU A 73 7.02 -0.29 -2.88
C LEU A 73 7.81 -0.61 -1.59
N ALA A 74 9.11 -0.27 -1.51
CA ALA A 74 9.94 -0.55 -0.36
C ALA A 74 9.73 0.45 0.77
N ARG A 75 9.57 -0.05 2.00
CA ARG A 75 9.55 0.73 3.24
C ARG A 75 10.41 0.03 4.28
N ILE A 76 11.19 0.80 5.03
CA ILE A 76 12.06 0.27 6.09
C ILE A 76 11.85 1.10 7.35
N ALA A 77 11.23 0.51 8.36
CA ALA A 77 11.15 1.12 9.68
C ALA A 77 12.47 0.91 10.42
N LEU A 78 12.98 1.99 10.98
CA LEU A 78 14.19 2.04 11.79
C LEU A 78 13.82 2.58 13.16
N GLU A 79 13.90 1.76 14.20
CA GLU A 79 13.56 2.13 15.57
C GLU A 79 14.83 2.42 16.36
N ILE A 80 14.99 3.66 16.78
CA ILE A 80 16.14 4.14 17.56
C ILE A 80 15.72 4.54 18.96
N SER A 81 16.61 4.30 19.93
CA SER A 81 16.47 4.81 21.29
C SER A 81 17.02 6.23 21.42
N SER A 82 16.62 6.93 22.48
CA SER A 82 17.13 8.27 22.80
C SER A 82 18.63 8.29 23.10
N GLU A 83 19.22 7.17 23.48
CA GLU A 83 20.66 7.04 23.74
C GLU A 83 21.51 7.31 22.49
N LEU A 84 20.93 7.11 21.33
CA LEU A 84 21.60 7.30 20.04
C LEU A 84 21.47 8.73 19.48
N ASP A 85 20.77 9.62 20.13
CA ASP A 85 20.49 10.99 19.63
C ASP A 85 21.75 11.77 19.22
N SER A 86 22.81 11.65 20.01
CA SER A 86 24.10 12.33 19.75
C SER A 86 24.75 11.87 18.43
N TYR A 87 24.55 10.61 18.05
CA TYR A 87 25.11 10.05 16.82
C TYR A 87 24.33 10.45 15.57
N PHE A 88 23.04 10.75 15.70
CA PHE A 88 22.17 11.06 14.58
C PHE A 88 22.11 12.54 14.22
N GLN A 89 22.79 13.41 14.95
CA GLN A 89 22.74 14.87 14.77
C GLN A 89 21.29 15.36 14.58
N LEU A 90 20.40 14.90 15.48
CA LEU A 90 18.98 15.19 15.38
C LEU A 90 18.73 16.68 15.57
N ASN A 91 18.34 17.38 14.50
CA ASN A 91 17.77 18.70 14.61
C ASN A 91 16.25 18.61 14.53
N VAL A 92 15.60 18.54 15.69
CA VAL A 92 14.14 18.38 15.81
C VAL A 92 13.39 19.53 15.15
N ALA A 93 13.93 20.74 15.19
CA ALA A 93 13.32 21.93 14.61
C ALA A 93 13.33 21.92 13.07
N LYS A 94 14.35 21.29 12.47
CA LYS A 94 14.51 21.25 10.99
C LYS A 94 14.16 19.91 10.38
N SER A 95 13.67 18.93 11.15
CA SER A 95 13.40 17.54 10.71
C SER A 95 14.57 16.93 9.92
N SER A 96 15.80 17.40 10.17
CA SER A 96 17.01 16.88 9.53
C SER A 96 17.57 15.75 10.37
N LEU A 97 17.80 14.63 9.70
CA LEU A 97 18.42 13.45 10.28
C LEU A 97 19.60 13.05 9.39
N THR A 98 20.78 12.95 9.99
CA THR A 98 21.97 12.44 9.30
C THR A 98 22.35 11.09 9.92
N LEU A 99 22.43 10.06 9.08
CA LEU A 99 22.89 8.75 9.53
C LEU A 99 24.43 8.72 9.61
N PRO A 100 25.00 8.18 10.71
CA PRO A 100 26.42 7.88 10.80
C PRO A 100 26.89 6.94 9.67
N ILE A 101 28.14 7.07 9.25
CA ILE A 101 28.69 6.29 8.14
C ILE A 101 28.68 4.79 8.46
N GLU A 102 29.02 4.42 9.67
CA GLU A 102 29.00 3.03 10.14
C GLU A 102 27.59 2.43 10.06
N LEU A 103 26.59 3.17 10.48
CA LEU A 103 25.20 2.71 10.41
C LEU A 103 24.72 2.60 8.96
N LYS A 104 25.11 3.51 8.07
CA LYS A 104 24.83 3.40 6.64
C LYS A 104 25.39 2.10 6.05
N ARG A 105 26.60 1.69 6.45
CA ARG A 105 27.20 0.42 6.02
C ARG A 105 26.38 -0.78 6.49
N LEU A 106 25.89 -0.78 7.72
CA LEU A 106 25.05 -1.85 8.26
C LEU A 106 23.66 -1.89 7.59
N LEU A 107 23.09 -0.74 7.26
CA LEU A 107 21.77 -0.64 6.63
C LEU A 107 21.79 -0.94 5.13
N LYS A 108 22.92 -0.77 4.44
CA LYS A 108 23.03 -0.94 2.99
C LYS A 108 22.60 -2.34 2.50
N PRO A 109 23.04 -3.47 3.09
CA PRO A 109 22.60 -4.80 2.66
C PRO A 109 21.08 -5.00 2.88
N ILE A 110 20.53 -4.50 3.99
CA ILE A 110 19.10 -4.58 4.27
C ILE A 110 18.30 -3.75 3.25
N ALA A 111 18.74 -2.53 2.97
CA ALA A 111 18.12 -1.66 1.97
C ALA A 111 18.17 -2.31 0.57
N THR A 112 19.26 -2.98 0.23
CA THR A 112 19.41 -3.70 -1.05
C THR A 112 18.47 -4.89 -1.14
N ASP A 113 18.35 -5.71 -0.09
CA ASP A 113 17.43 -6.85 -0.06
C ASP A 113 15.97 -6.40 -0.18
N VAL A 114 15.53 -5.46 0.67
CA VAL A 114 14.14 -4.95 0.66
C VAL A 114 13.80 -4.30 -0.69
N SER A 115 14.71 -3.49 -1.24
CA SER A 115 14.50 -2.86 -2.55
C SER A 115 14.50 -3.88 -3.70
N GLY A 116 15.32 -4.93 -3.61
CA GLY A 116 15.33 -6.03 -4.57
C GLY A 116 14.00 -6.81 -4.58
N ARG A 117 13.46 -7.10 -3.41
CA ARG A 117 12.12 -7.73 -3.25
C ARG A 117 11.01 -6.82 -3.78
N ALA A 118 11.08 -5.51 -3.49
CA ALA A 118 10.15 -4.53 -4.00
C ALA A 118 10.16 -4.45 -5.53
N ASN A 119 11.35 -4.45 -6.15
CA ASN A 119 11.52 -4.47 -7.60
C ASN A 119 10.94 -5.75 -8.22
N LYS A 120 11.21 -6.92 -7.63
CA LYS A 120 10.61 -8.19 -8.08
C LYS A 120 9.08 -8.11 -8.05
N ARG A 121 8.49 -7.60 -6.96
CA ARG A 121 7.04 -7.45 -6.83
C ARG A 121 6.47 -6.44 -7.81
N TYR A 122 7.14 -5.32 -8.02
CA TYR A 122 6.74 -4.30 -8.99
C TYR A 122 6.70 -4.85 -10.42
N ARG A 123 7.67 -5.69 -10.79
CA ARG A 123 7.79 -6.31 -12.13
C ARG A 123 6.98 -7.58 -12.29
N ALA A 124 6.54 -8.21 -11.21
CA ALA A 124 5.77 -9.45 -11.30
C ALA A 124 4.49 -9.23 -12.09
N LYS A 125 4.29 -10.04 -13.13
CA LYS A 125 2.97 -10.22 -13.75
C LYS A 125 2.17 -11.06 -12.77
N LEU A 126 1.04 -10.53 -12.29
CA LEU A 126 0.12 -11.33 -11.49
C LEU A 126 -0.53 -12.36 -12.42
N ASP A 127 -0.17 -13.62 -12.23
CA ASP A 127 -0.93 -14.70 -12.81
C ASP A 127 -2.29 -14.79 -12.11
N PRO A 128 -3.41 -14.91 -12.83
CA PRO A 128 -4.74 -15.07 -12.21
C PRO A 128 -4.79 -16.19 -11.18
N LEU A 129 -3.98 -17.25 -11.36
CA LEU A 129 -3.84 -18.39 -10.45
C LEU A 129 -3.07 -18.07 -9.17
N ASP A 130 -2.18 -17.10 -9.17
CA ASP A 130 -1.38 -16.71 -7.99
C ASP A 130 -2.07 -15.71 -7.06
N LEU A 131 -3.16 -15.09 -7.51
CA LEU A 131 -4.02 -14.26 -6.66
C LEU A 131 -4.55 -15.03 -5.43
N GLY A 132 -4.55 -16.38 -5.48
CA GLY A 132 -4.95 -17.28 -4.38
C GLY A 132 -3.95 -17.44 -3.25
N LYS A 133 -2.69 -17.18 -3.50
CA LYS A 133 -1.58 -17.47 -2.58
C LYS A 133 -1.04 -16.23 -1.83
N LEU A 134 -1.61 -15.03 -2.10
CA LEU A 134 -1.15 -13.81 -1.45
C LEU A 134 -1.64 -13.72 0.00
N PRO A 135 -0.75 -13.45 0.97
CA PRO A 135 -1.17 -13.17 2.35
C PRO A 135 -2.08 -11.94 2.36
N GLY A 136 -3.30 -12.07 2.84
CA GLY A 136 -4.29 -10.99 2.89
C GLY A 136 -5.48 -11.14 1.92
N ARG A 137 -5.59 -12.26 1.20
CA ARG A 137 -6.67 -12.52 0.25
C ARG A 137 -8.08 -12.64 0.87
N GLY A 138 -8.18 -12.82 2.17
CA GLY A 138 -9.46 -12.66 2.87
C GLY A 138 -10.11 -11.29 2.60
N SER A 139 -9.29 -10.25 2.42
CA SER A 139 -9.73 -8.90 2.06
C SER A 139 -10.25 -8.79 0.62
N VAL A 140 -9.66 -9.51 -0.34
CA VAL A 140 -10.07 -9.43 -1.75
C VAL A 140 -11.37 -10.18 -1.99
N VAL A 141 -11.54 -11.34 -1.37
CA VAL A 141 -12.81 -12.10 -1.42
C VAL A 141 -13.92 -11.30 -0.73
N ILE A 142 -13.63 -10.69 0.43
CA ILE A 142 -14.57 -9.81 1.14
C ILE A 142 -14.88 -8.56 0.29
N ALA A 143 -13.91 -7.98 -0.40
CA ALA A 143 -14.14 -6.83 -1.28
C ALA A 143 -14.99 -7.19 -2.51
N THR A 144 -14.76 -8.34 -3.13
CA THR A 144 -15.57 -8.81 -4.27
C THR A 144 -16.99 -9.18 -3.82
N THR A 145 -17.14 -9.88 -2.69
CA THR A 145 -18.45 -10.21 -2.09
C THR A 145 -19.17 -8.93 -1.64
N ARG A 146 -18.45 -7.97 -1.03
CA ARG A 146 -18.99 -6.67 -0.63
C ARG A 146 -19.42 -5.84 -1.85
N ARG A 147 -18.66 -5.91 -2.96
CA ARG A 147 -19.01 -5.24 -4.22
C ARG A 147 -20.27 -5.83 -4.85
N LYS A 148 -20.40 -7.16 -4.87
CA LYS A 148 -21.64 -7.85 -5.33
C LYS A 148 -22.83 -7.47 -4.46
N LEU A 149 -22.69 -7.55 -3.13
CA LEU A 149 -23.73 -7.15 -2.17
C LEU A 149 -24.12 -5.67 -2.34
N THR A 150 -23.17 -4.78 -2.61
CA THR A 150 -23.44 -3.35 -2.84
C THR A 150 -24.15 -3.13 -4.17
N ALA A 151 -23.78 -3.86 -5.22
CA ALA A 151 -24.40 -3.75 -6.54
C ALA A 151 -25.85 -4.27 -6.52
N VAL A 152 -26.09 -5.40 -5.90
CA VAL A 152 -27.45 -5.95 -5.70
C VAL A 152 -28.30 -5.01 -4.81
N ALA A 153 -27.73 -4.45 -3.74
CA ALA A 153 -28.43 -3.49 -2.88
C ALA A 153 -28.78 -2.21 -3.65
N LEU A 154 -27.90 -1.70 -4.51
CA LEU A 154 -28.17 -0.53 -5.37
C LEU A 154 -29.27 -0.84 -6.40
N ALA A 155 -29.26 -2.02 -7.00
CA ALA A 155 -30.34 -2.45 -7.92
C ALA A 155 -31.70 -2.47 -7.19
N GLY A 156 -31.76 -3.03 -5.99
CA GLY A 156 -32.98 -3.04 -5.16
C GLY A 156 -33.44 -1.64 -4.73
N THR A 157 -32.50 -0.72 -4.44
CA THR A 157 -32.86 0.67 -4.13
C THR A 157 -33.41 1.42 -5.35
N LEU A 158 -32.85 1.17 -6.54
CA LEU A 158 -33.36 1.74 -7.79
C LEU A 158 -34.78 1.26 -8.09
N GLU A 159 -35.06 -0.03 -7.86
CA GLU A 159 -36.43 -0.57 -8.02
C GLU A 159 -37.43 0.08 -7.06
N THR A 160 -37.02 0.25 -5.79
CA THR A 160 -37.86 0.88 -4.79
C THR A 160 -38.14 2.34 -5.12
N LEU A 161 -37.12 3.09 -5.56
CA LEU A 161 -37.25 4.48 -5.98
C LEU A 161 -38.11 4.64 -7.25
N ALA A 162 -37.95 3.73 -8.23
CA ALA A 162 -38.74 3.75 -9.45
C ALA A 162 -40.23 3.54 -9.15
N LYS A 163 -40.57 2.62 -8.24
CA LYS A 163 -41.95 2.42 -7.76
C LYS A 163 -42.48 3.66 -7.03
N ALA A 164 -41.68 4.25 -6.13
CA ALA A 164 -42.07 5.43 -5.35
C ALA A 164 -42.37 6.66 -6.23
N HIS A 165 -41.72 6.75 -7.39
CA HIS A 165 -41.84 7.89 -8.31
C HIS A 165 -42.62 7.55 -9.62
N SER A 166 -43.28 6.39 -9.68
CA SER A 166 -44.05 5.93 -10.87
C SER A 166 -43.20 5.89 -12.16
N LYS A 167 -41.93 5.51 -12.03
CA LYS A 167 -40.97 5.44 -13.14
C LYS A 167 -40.57 4.00 -13.50
N GLU A 168 -41.44 3.05 -13.26
CA GLU A 168 -41.20 1.62 -13.49
C GLU A 168 -40.88 1.32 -14.96
N LYS A 169 -41.58 2.00 -15.90
CA LYS A 169 -41.35 1.84 -17.31
C LYS A 169 -39.93 2.22 -17.75
N GLN A 170 -39.41 3.29 -17.22
CA GLN A 170 -38.03 3.76 -17.47
C GLN A 170 -37.00 2.81 -16.86
N LEU A 171 -37.31 2.20 -15.71
CA LEU A 171 -36.44 1.20 -15.10
C LEU A 171 -36.38 -0.07 -15.94
N GLU A 172 -37.49 -0.55 -16.49
CA GLU A 172 -37.50 -1.72 -17.34
C GLU A 172 -36.77 -1.49 -18.70
N GLU A 173 -36.88 -0.29 -19.25
CA GLU A 173 -36.07 0.11 -20.42
C GLU A 173 -34.58 0.10 -20.09
N LEU A 174 -34.18 0.61 -18.90
CA LEU A 174 -32.81 0.58 -18.43
C LEU A 174 -32.30 -0.86 -18.22
N LYS A 175 -33.10 -1.74 -17.60
CA LYS A 175 -32.78 -3.15 -17.42
C LYS A 175 -32.55 -3.85 -18.76
N ALA A 176 -33.43 -3.62 -19.72
CA ALA A 176 -33.30 -4.18 -21.06
C ALA A 176 -31.98 -3.73 -21.74
N LEU A 177 -31.63 -2.45 -21.58
CA LEU A 177 -30.43 -1.88 -22.16
C LEU A 177 -29.18 -2.47 -21.51
N VAL A 178 -29.16 -2.63 -20.19
CA VAL A 178 -28.05 -3.25 -19.46
C VAL A 178 -27.89 -4.72 -19.83
N LYS A 179 -28.98 -5.48 -19.95
CA LYS A 179 -28.95 -6.86 -20.42
C LYS A 179 -28.40 -7.02 -21.85
N SER A 180 -28.70 -6.08 -22.71
CA SER A 180 -28.21 -6.14 -24.10
C SER A 180 -26.75 -5.69 -24.24
N ALA A 181 -26.34 -4.68 -23.48
CA ALA A 181 -24.98 -4.09 -23.58
C ALA A 181 -23.94 -4.83 -22.72
N THR A 182 -24.33 -5.35 -21.56
CA THR A 182 -23.45 -5.97 -20.58
C THR A 182 -24.14 -7.10 -19.82
N PRO A 183 -24.38 -8.27 -20.48
CA PRO A 183 -25.11 -9.39 -19.88
C PRO A 183 -24.49 -9.90 -18.58
N ASP A 184 -23.16 -9.95 -18.51
CA ASP A 184 -22.43 -10.40 -17.32
C ASP A 184 -22.70 -9.51 -16.09
N ILE A 185 -22.83 -8.20 -16.33
CA ILE A 185 -23.16 -7.24 -15.25
C ILE A 185 -24.61 -7.38 -14.83
N ALA A 186 -25.52 -7.57 -15.79
CA ALA A 186 -26.95 -7.78 -15.51
C ALA A 186 -27.17 -8.99 -14.61
N GLU A 187 -26.50 -10.11 -14.90
CA GLU A 187 -26.55 -11.32 -14.06
C GLU A 187 -25.93 -11.07 -12.67
N GLU A 188 -24.83 -10.34 -12.60
CA GLU A 188 -24.15 -10.05 -11.33
C GLU A 188 -24.99 -9.20 -10.36
N ILE A 189 -25.83 -8.28 -10.90
CA ILE A 189 -26.72 -7.41 -10.10
C ILE A 189 -28.13 -7.96 -9.93
N GLY A 190 -28.43 -9.11 -10.57
CA GLY A 190 -29.73 -9.78 -10.43
C GLY A 190 -30.85 -9.17 -11.30
N TRP A 191 -30.51 -8.59 -12.44
CA TRP A 191 -31.45 -8.02 -13.42
C TRP A 191 -31.70 -8.96 -14.60
#